data_002e75c661f11c25cdf131ecb55686c2
#
_entry.id   002e75c661f11c25cdf131ecb55686c2
#
_cell.length_a   1.000
_cell.length_b   1.000
_cell.length_c   1.000
_cell.angle_alpha   90.00
_cell.angle_beta   90.00
_cell.angle_gamma   90.00
#
_symmetry.space_group_name_H-M   'P 1'
#
loop_
_entity.id
_entity.type
_entity.pdbx_description
1 polymer ?
#
loop_
_entity_poly.entity_id
_entity_poly.type
_entity_poly.pdbx_seq_one_letter_code
_entity_poly.pdbx_strand_id
1 'polypeptide(L)'
;MESHYIGFAGIRGSTMSWRDLQWGLEQGLINHEDVVRFSDSTLDASDALADQLHLNLSTCYREDTWAIEDALNALVNAHNASVDISLWQYLVLRHVYINRDSYQDPLDEAASIYADFGFDEEVEKFVYYMPPSGYNPSRHTYEENIARLYANWELYLRTNRDKYVHH
;
A
#
# COMPACT_ATOMS: atom_id res chain seq x y z
N MET A 1 -11.27 -1.27 10.26
CA MET A 1 -10.52 -0.52 9.21
C MET A 1 -11.51 -0.10 8.16
N GLU A 2 -11.78 1.18 8.05
CA GLU A 2 -12.49 1.67 6.87
C GLU A 2 -11.67 1.33 5.63
N SER A 3 -12.34 0.86 4.60
CA SER A 3 -11.66 0.29 3.44
C SER A 3 -10.93 1.36 2.64
N HIS A 4 -9.63 1.48 2.85
CA HIS A 4 -8.74 2.27 2.00
C HIS A 4 -8.41 1.49 0.72
N TYR A 5 -9.43 1.15 -0.08
CA TYR A 5 -9.22 0.45 -1.34
C TYR A 5 -8.30 1.24 -2.27
N ILE A 6 -7.17 0.65 -2.65
CA ILE A 6 -6.18 1.28 -3.52
C ILE A 6 -6.07 0.61 -4.90
N GLY A 7 -6.57 -0.60 -5.03
CA GLY A 7 -6.60 -1.36 -6.27
C GLY A 7 -5.24 -1.66 -6.88
N PHE A 8 -5.24 -2.20 -8.09
CA PHE A 8 -4.01 -2.55 -8.82
C PHE A 8 -3.07 -1.33 -9.01
N ALA A 9 -3.62 -0.15 -9.30
CA ALA A 9 -2.80 1.06 -9.48
C ALA A 9 -1.97 1.41 -8.23
N GLY A 10 -2.51 1.14 -7.03
CA GLY A 10 -1.82 1.39 -5.77
C GLY A 10 -0.71 0.39 -5.45
N ILE A 11 -0.78 -0.83 -5.96
CA ILE A 11 0.19 -1.91 -5.66
C ILE A 11 1.16 -2.20 -6.80
N ARG A 12 0.91 -1.72 -8.00
CA ARG A 12 1.73 -1.95 -9.19
C ARG A 12 3.19 -1.57 -8.94
N GLY A 13 4.11 -2.47 -9.30
CA GLY A 13 5.54 -2.24 -9.16
C GLY A 13 6.08 -2.31 -7.73
N SER A 14 5.26 -2.73 -6.75
CA SER A 14 5.70 -2.92 -5.37
C SER A 14 6.47 -4.23 -5.17
N THR A 15 7.21 -4.29 -4.07
CA THR A 15 8.05 -5.45 -3.68
C THR A 15 7.29 -6.49 -2.87
N MET A 16 5.95 -6.49 -2.89
CA MET A 16 5.16 -7.35 -2.03
C MET A 16 5.34 -8.85 -2.31
N SER A 17 5.26 -9.63 -1.24
CA SER A 17 5.18 -11.09 -1.29
C SER A 17 3.74 -11.56 -1.61
N TRP A 18 3.59 -12.85 -1.90
CA TRP A 18 2.25 -13.44 -2.05
C TRP A 18 1.42 -13.35 -0.77
N ARG A 19 2.07 -13.44 0.40
CA ARG A 19 1.38 -13.26 1.68
C ARG A 19 0.94 -11.83 1.92
N ASP A 20 1.72 -10.83 1.48
CA ASP A 20 1.30 -9.44 1.49
C ASP A 20 0.05 -9.24 0.62
N LEU A 21 0.06 -9.81 -0.60
CA LEU A 21 -1.05 -9.73 -1.52
C LEU A 21 -2.33 -10.35 -0.93
N GLN A 22 -2.21 -11.53 -0.30
CA GLN A 22 -3.32 -12.20 0.38
C GLN A 22 -3.88 -11.33 1.52
N TRP A 23 -3.02 -10.77 2.34
CA TRP A 23 -3.42 -9.91 3.44
C TRP A 23 -4.17 -8.67 2.94
N GLY A 24 -3.68 -8.03 1.88
CA GLY A 24 -4.37 -6.88 1.26
C GLY A 24 -5.76 -7.23 0.74
N LEU A 25 -5.93 -8.42 0.16
CA LEU A 25 -7.24 -8.95 -0.25
C LEU A 25 -8.15 -9.16 0.97
N GLU A 26 -7.65 -9.78 2.02
CA GLU A 26 -8.38 -10.03 3.28
C GLU A 26 -8.84 -8.73 3.95
N GLN A 27 -8.03 -7.66 3.86
CA GLN A 27 -8.34 -6.35 4.43
C GLN A 27 -9.20 -5.45 3.51
N GLY A 28 -9.49 -5.88 2.30
CA GLY A 28 -10.26 -5.09 1.34
C GLY A 28 -9.51 -3.92 0.71
N LEU A 29 -8.18 -3.89 0.81
CA LEU A 29 -7.32 -2.88 0.18
C LEU A 29 -7.21 -3.09 -1.34
N ILE A 30 -7.39 -4.31 -1.77
CA ILE A 30 -7.44 -4.77 -3.17
C ILE A 30 -8.55 -5.80 -3.32
N ASN A 31 -8.95 -6.09 -4.55
CA ASN A 31 -9.92 -7.12 -4.88
C ASN A 31 -9.29 -8.29 -5.64
N HIS A 32 -10.10 -9.31 -5.98
CA HIS A 32 -9.65 -10.50 -6.67
C HIS A 32 -9.07 -10.20 -8.07
N GLU A 33 -9.67 -9.29 -8.81
CA GLU A 33 -9.13 -8.84 -10.10
C GLU A 33 -7.75 -8.22 -9.96
N ASP A 34 -7.53 -7.40 -8.92
CA ASP A 34 -6.25 -6.77 -8.65
C ASP A 34 -5.16 -7.81 -8.35
N VAL A 35 -5.51 -8.89 -7.66
CA VAL A 35 -4.62 -10.03 -7.40
C VAL A 35 -4.15 -10.67 -8.70
N VAL A 36 -5.05 -10.96 -9.62
CA VAL A 36 -4.71 -11.56 -10.92
C VAL A 36 -3.85 -10.60 -11.74
N ARG A 37 -4.21 -9.32 -11.79
CA ARG A 37 -3.45 -8.29 -12.51
C ARG A 37 -2.04 -8.12 -11.96
N PHE A 38 -1.88 -8.15 -10.64
CA PHE A 38 -0.57 -8.09 -10.00
C PHE A 38 0.27 -9.32 -10.35
N SER A 39 -0.32 -10.52 -10.23
CA SER A 39 0.34 -11.77 -10.60
C SER A 39 0.81 -11.75 -12.06
N ASP A 40 -0.05 -11.36 -12.98
CA ASP A 40 0.28 -11.24 -14.41
C ASP A 40 1.42 -10.24 -14.65
N SER A 41 1.39 -9.08 -13.98
CA SER A 41 2.40 -8.02 -14.12
C SER A 41 3.79 -8.41 -13.61
N THR A 42 3.87 -9.41 -12.73
CA THR A 42 5.13 -9.91 -12.15
C THR A 42 5.70 -11.14 -12.84
N LEU A 43 4.96 -11.71 -13.81
CA LEU A 43 5.50 -12.75 -14.68
C LEU A 43 6.57 -12.16 -15.60
N ASP A 44 7.79 -12.70 -15.51
CA ASP A 44 8.83 -12.37 -16.47
C ASP A 44 8.68 -13.26 -17.71
N ALA A 45 8.44 -12.64 -18.88
CA ALA A 45 8.32 -13.32 -20.16
C ALA A 45 9.59 -14.08 -20.56
N SER A 46 10.74 -13.76 -19.95
CA SER A 46 12.03 -14.43 -20.19
C SER A 46 12.23 -15.66 -19.28
N ASP A 47 11.39 -15.84 -18.27
CA ASP A 47 11.50 -16.96 -17.33
C ASP A 47 10.82 -18.21 -17.90
N ALA A 48 11.60 -19.03 -18.63
CA ALA A 48 11.17 -20.33 -19.16
C ALA A 48 10.81 -21.35 -18.05
N LEU A 49 11.05 -20.98 -16.78
CA LEU A 49 10.76 -21.73 -15.58
C LEU A 49 9.75 -21.00 -14.69
N ALA A 50 8.86 -20.19 -15.28
CA ALA A 50 7.79 -19.56 -14.52
C ALA A 50 7.14 -20.61 -13.63
N ASP A 51 7.11 -20.34 -12.32
CA ASP A 51 6.50 -21.22 -11.34
C ASP A 51 5.07 -21.55 -11.80
N GLN A 52 4.73 -22.83 -11.90
CA GLN A 52 3.40 -23.27 -12.33
C GLN A 52 2.30 -22.68 -11.44
N LEU A 53 2.58 -22.49 -10.14
CA LEU A 53 1.65 -21.83 -9.22
C LEU A 53 1.41 -20.37 -9.59
N HIS A 54 2.46 -19.65 -9.99
CA HIS A 54 2.35 -18.28 -10.46
C HIS A 54 1.53 -18.19 -11.76
N LEU A 55 1.79 -19.08 -12.72
CA LEU A 55 0.99 -19.19 -13.95
C LEU A 55 -0.46 -19.48 -13.66
N ASN A 56 -0.74 -20.41 -12.75
CA ASN A 56 -2.11 -20.77 -12.39
C ASN A 56 -2.89 -19.56 -11.88
N LEU A 57 -2.29 -18.73 -11.02
CA LEU A 57 -2.94 -17.51 -10.54
C LEU A 57 -3.12 -16.49 -11.67
N SER A 58 -2.11 -16.26 -12.49
CA SER A 58 -2.13 -15.28 -13.57
C SER A 58 -3.16 -15.61 -14.67
N THR A 59 -3.52 -16.87 -14.79
CA THR A 59 -4.49 -17.38 -15.79
C THR A 59 -5.91 -17.59 -15.24
N CYS A 60 -6.16 -17.31 -13.97
CA CYS A 60 -7.50 -17.36 -13.40
C CYS A 60 -8.43 -16.36 -14.08
N TYR A 61 -9.68 -16.78 -14.30
CA TYR A 61 -10.73 -15.83 -14.67
C TYR A 61 -10.99 -14.87 -13.52
N ARG A 62 -11.14 -13.57 -13.83
CA ARG A 62 -11.25 -12.49 -12.83
C ARG A 62 -12.50 -12.62 -11.94
N GLU A 63 -13.54 -13.27 -12.44
CA GLU A 63 -14.80 -13.51 -11.73
C GLU A 63 -14.76 -14.76 -10.86
N ASP A 64 -13.79 -15.64 -11.06
CA ASP A 64 -13.67 -16.89 -10.30
C ASP A 64 -12.90 -16.67 -9.00
N THR A 65 -13.58 -16.09 -8.02
CA THR A 65 -12.99 -15.72 -6.73
C THR A 65 -12.43 -16.91 -5.97
N TRP A 66 -13.10 -18.08 -6.05
CA TRP A 66 -12.63 -19.29 -5.39
C TRP A 66 -11.31 -19.80 -6.00
N ALA A 67 -11.21 -19.84 -7.33
CA ALA A 67 -9.99 -20.28 -8.02
C ALA A 67 -8.82 -19.33 -7.74
N ILE A 68 -9.09 -18.02 -7.67
CA ILE A 68 -8.09 -16.99 -7.33
C ILE A 68 -7.57 -17.18 -5.90
N GLU A 69 -8.46 -17.34 -4.94
CA GLU A 69 -8.07 -17.57 -3.54
C GLU A 69 -7.31 -18.88 -3.35
N ASP A 70 -7.73 -19.96 -4.02
CA ASP A 70 -7.06 -21.25 -3.96
C ASP A 70 -5.64 -21.18 -4.56
N ALA A 71 -5.49 -20.55 -5.74
CA ALA A 71 -4.20 -20.37 -6.39
C ALA A 71 -3.27 -19.46 -5.58
N LEU A 72 -3.79 -18.38 -5.01
CA LEU A 72 -3.02 -17.47 -4.14
C LEU A 72 -2.57 -18.19 -2.86
N ASN A 73 -3.45 -18.95 -2.25
CA ASN A 73 -3.14 -19.72 -1.05
C ASN A 73 -2.04 -20.77 -1.30
N ALA A 74 -2.03 -21.41 -2.45
CA ALA A 74 -0.97 -22.33 -2.86
C ALA A 74 0.40 -21.63 -2.95
N LEU A 75 0.45 -20.41 -3.51
CA LEU A 75 1.65 -19.59 -3.55
C LEU A 75 2.12 -19.16 -2.17
N VAL A 76 1.22 -18.73 -1.31
CA VAL A 76 1.53 -18.35 0.08
C VAL A 76 2.15 -19.53 0.84
N ASN A 77 1.56 -20.72 0.71
CA ASN A 77 2.08 -21.94 1.37
C ASN A 77 3.44 -22.37 0.85
N ALA A 78 3.71 -22.15 -0.44
CA ALA A 78 4.98 -22.52 -1.06
C ALA A 78 6.14 -21.58 -0.69
N HIS A 79 5.87 -20.30 -0.43
CA HIS A 79 6.89 -19.26 -0.24
C HIS A 79 7.11 -18.84 1.21
N ASN A 80 6.24 -19.20 2.13
CA ASN A 80 6.37 -19.05 3.59
C ASN A 80 6.90 -17.67 4.05
N ALA A 81 6.33 -16.58 3.54
CA ALA A 81 6.66 -15.21 3.92
C ALA A 81 5.70 -14.69 5.01
N SER A 82 6.15 -13.72 5.80
CA SER A 82 5.31 -12.93 6.71
C SER A 82 4.77 -11.68 6.02
N VAL A 83 3.69 -11.11 6.57
CA VAL A 83 3.13 -9.84 6.09
C VAL A 83 4.03 -8.68 6.47
N ASP A 84 4.33 -7.81 5.53
CA ASP A 84 4.98 -6.52 5.77
C ASP A 84 3.92 -5.41 5.89
N ILE A 85 3.52 -5.12 7.10
CA ILE A 85 2.51 -4.07 7.38
C ILE A 85 3.03 -2.69 6.99
N SER A 86 4.33 -2.43 7.14
CA SER A 86 4.94 -1.15 6.76
C SER A 86 4.90 -0.91 5.25
N LEU A 87 5.02 -1.96 4.44
CA LEU A 87 4.80 -1.90 2.99
C LEU A 87 3.39 -1.42 2.67
N TRP A 88 2.38 -2.03 3.29
CA TRP A 88 0.98 -1.65 3.05
C TRP A 88 0.68 -0.23 3.51
N GLN A 89 1.17 0.17 4.69
CA GLN A 89 1.04 1.55 5.16
C GLN A 89 1.63 2.54 4.14
N TYR A 90 2.82 2.27 3.64
CA TYR A 90 3.46 3.08 2.60
C TYR A 90 2.60 3.18 1.33
N LEU A 91 2.12 2.05 0.82
CA LEU A 91 1.34 2.00 -0.43
C LEU A 91 0.00 2.75 -0.29
N VAL A 92 -0.69 2.60 0.83
CA VAL A 92 -1.95 3.30 1.10
C VAL A 92 -1.72 4.81 1.24
N LEU A 93 -0.72 5.23 2.01
CA LEU A 93 -0.36 6.65 2.16
C LEU A 93 0.07 7.27 0.82
N ARG A 94 0.83 6.53 0.02
CA ARG A 94 1.22 6.96 -1.33
C ARG A 94 0.00 7.15 -2.23
N HIS A 95 -0.93 6.21 -2.21
CA HIS A 95 -2.16 6.28 -3.00
C HIS A 95 -2.99 7.52 -2.65
N VAL A 96 -3.21 7.77 -1.36
CA VAL A 96 -3.94 8.96 -0.90
C VAL A 96 -3.22 10.25 -1.30
N TYR A 97 -1.90 10.31 -1.13
CA TYR A 97 -1.11 11.50 -1.50
C TYR A 97 -1.18 11.82 -3.00
N ILE A 98 -1.04 10.81 -3.85
CA ILE A 98 -1.11 10.99 -5.32
C ILE A 98 -2.51 11.44 -5.75
N ASN A 99 -3.54 10.90 -5.12
CA ASN A 99 -4.94 11.17 -5.44
C ASN A 99 -5.59 12.18 -4.49
N ARG A 100 -4.81 12.99 -3.78
CA ARG A 100 -5.29 13.87 -2.70
C ARG A 100 -6.39 14.83 -3.12
N ASP A 101 -6.42 15.24 -4.38
CA ASP A 101 -7.46 16.11 -4.92
C ASP A 101 -8.86 15.44 -5.00
N SER A 102 -8.90 14.12 -4.88
CA SER A 102 -10.13 13.32 -4.85
C SER A 102 -10.69 13.13 -3.44
N TYR A 103 -9.94 13.50 -2.41
CA TYR A 103 -10.35 13.38 -1.00
C TYR A 103 -10.81 14.73 -0.47
N GLN A 104 -11.82 14.72 0.38
CA GLN A 104 -12.30 15.92 1.04
C GLN A 104 -11.26 16.48 2.02
N ASP A 105 -10.63 15.61 2.78
CA ASP A 105 -9.54 15.96 3.71
C ASP A 105 -8.44 14.87 3.69
N PRO A 106 -7.42 15.03 2.83
CA PRO A 106 -6.34 14.06 2.73
C PRO A 106 -5.52 13.90 4.02
N LEU A 107 -5.41 14.94 4.85
CA LEU A 107 -4.69 14.87 6.13
C LEU A 107 -5.48 14.08 7.18
N ASP A 108 -6.80 14.12 7.13
CA ASP A 108 -7.64 13.27 7.99
C ASP A 108 -7.55 11.80 7.56
N GLU A 109 -7.49 11.54 6.26
CA GLU A 109 -7.19 10.19 5.73
C GLU A 109 -5.83 9.67 6.21
N ALA A 110 -4.78 10.50 6.18
CA ALA A 110 -3.47 10.14 6.69
C ALA A 110 -3.51 9.84 8.20
N ALA A 111 -4.26 10.61 8.97
CA ALA A 111 -4.46 10.38 10.39
C ALA A 111 -5.19 9.05 10.67
N SER A 112 -6.20 8.72 9.88
CA SER A 112 -6.93 7.44 9.94
C SER A 112 -6.00 6.26 9.64
N ILE A 113 -5.20 6.36 8.58
CA ILE A 113 -4.21 5.34 8.20
C ILE A 113 -3.17 5.15 9.31
N TYR A 114 -2.67 6.24 9.89
CA TYR A 114 -1.76 6.19 11.04
C TYR A 114 -2.33 5.37 12.20
N ALA A 115 -3.58 5.60 12.56
CA ALA A 115 -4.26 4.84 13.62
C ALA A 115 -4.48 3.37 13.24
N ASP A 116 -4.91 3.10 12.00
CA ASP A 116 -5.20 1.74 11.52
C ASP A 116 -3.96 0.84 11.41
N PHE A 117 -2.79 1.44 11.14
CA PHE A 117 -1.53 0.72 10.94
C PHE A 117 -0.61 0.70 12.17
N GLY A 118 -1.07 1.11 13.33
CA GLY A 118 -0.37 0.90 14.60
C GLY A 118 0.54 2.04 15.05
N PHE A 119 0.24 3.28 14.67
CA PHE A 119 0.88 4.49 15.22
C PHE A 119 2.39 4.59 14.92
N ASP A 120 2.78 4.45 13.66
CA ASP A 120 4.17 4.54 13.21
C ASP A 120 4.76 5.95 13.43
N GLU A 121 5.90 6.04 14.11
CA GLU A 121 6.58 7.29 14.42
C GLU A 121 7.02 8.10 13.18
N GLU A 122 7.31 7.44 12.06
CA GLU A 122 7.65 8.13 10.81
C GLU A 122 6.43 8.84 10.20
N VAL A 123 5.26 8.23 10.33
CA VAL A 123 3.99 8.77 9.84
C VAL A 123 3.47 9.88 10.76
N GLU A 124 3.75 9.81 12.04
CA GLU A 124 3.37 10.80 13.06
C GLU A 124 3.71 12.25 12.65
N LYS A 125 4.81 12.43 11.91
CA LYS A 125 5.32 13.75 11.50
C LYS A 125 4.38 14.54 10.58
N PHE A 126 3.40 13.89 9.97
CA PHE A 126 2.39 14.53 9.14
C PHE A 126 0.96 14.25 9.59
N VAL A 127 0.78 13.73 10.79
CA VAL A 127 -0.55 13.60 11.43
C VAL A 127 -0.88 14.91 12.14
N TYR A 128 -1.98 15.54 11.72
CA TYR A 128 -2.29 16.93 12.09
C TYR A 128 -2.52 17.16 13.59
N TYR A 129 -2.98 16.16 14.34
CA TYR A 129 -3.23 16.28 15.78
C TYR A 129 -2.03 15.90 16.65
N MET A 130 -0.95 15.39 16.07
CA MET A 130 0.24 15.02 16.83
C MET A 130 1.12 16.24 17.12
N PRO A 131 1.60 16.40 18.37
CA PRO A 131 2.45 17.55 18.72
C PRO A 131 3.78 17.47 17.97
N PRO A 132 4.13 18.52 17.20
CA PRO A 132 5.39 18.53 16.47
C PRO A 132 6.60 18.69 17.41
N SER A 133 7.69 18.00 17.10
CA SER A 133 8.96 18.15 17.78
C SER A 133 9.78 19.26 17.12
N GLY A 134 10.30 20.21 17.92
CA GLY A 134 11.16 21.29 17.42
C GLY A 134 10.46 22.32 16.52
N TYR A 135 9.16 22.38 16.52
CA TYR A 135 8.35 23.30 15.74
C TYR A 135 7.18 23.84 16.56
N ASN A 136 6.94 25.14 16.51
CA ASN A 136 5.82 25.78 17.21
C ASN A 136 4.78 26.27 16.24
N PRO A 137 3.63 25.57 16.08
CA PRO A 137 2.56 25.95 15.15
C PRO A 137 2.01 27.35 15.40
N SER A 138 2.03 27.85 16.64
CA SER A 138 1.50 29.16 16.99
C SER A 138 2.29 30.33 16.40
N ARG A 139 3.53 30.08 15.93
CA ARG A 139 4.39 31.08 15.29
C ARG A 139 4.23 31.14 13.77
N HIS A 140 3.32 30.32 13.22
CA HIS A 140 3.11 30.17 11.78
C HIS A 140 1.64 30.36 11.43
N THR A 141 1.36 30.67 10.17
CA THR A 141 -0.01 30.73 9.66
C THR A 141 -0.59 29.33 9.53
N TYR A 142 -1.91 29.24 9.37
CA TYR A 142 -2.59 27.97 9.09
C TYR A 142 -2.05 27.32 7.80
N GLU A 143 -1.88 28.09 6.75
CA GLU A 143 -1.34 27.66 5.46
C GLU A 143 0.08 27.12 5.58
N GLU A 144 0.94 27.75 6.36
CA GLU A 144 2.30 27.29 6.64
C GLU A 144 2.29 25.98 7.41
N ASN A 145 1.41 25.83 8.40
CA ASN A 145 1.27 24.59 9.16
C ASN A 145 0.82 23.43 8.28
N ILE A 146 -0.16 23.64 7.40
CA ILE A 146 -0.65 22.65 6.44
C ILE A 146 0.45 22.27 5.43
N ALA A 147 1.14 23.27 4.86
CA ALA A 147 2.25 23.04 3.92
C ALA A 147 3.37 22.20 4.55
N ARG A 148 3.67 22.40 5.83
CA ARG A 148 4.64 21.59 6.57
C ARG A 148 4.22 20.12 6.67
N LEU A 149 2.95 19.85 6.95
CA LEU A 149 2.45 18.47 7.03
C LEU A 149 2.57 17.75 5.68
N TYR A 150 2.20 18.40 4.58
CA TYR A 150 2.37 17.84 3.24
C TYR A 150 3.84 17.65 2.86
N ALA A 151 4.72 18.57 3.23
CA ALA A 151 6.16 18.43 3.00
C ALA A 151 6.75 17.23 3.76
N ASN A 152 6.34 17.01 5.00
CA ASN A 152 6.74 15.84 5.79
C ASN A 152 6.22 14.53 5.19
N TRP A 153 4.99 14.52 4.68
CA TRP A 153 4.40 13.37 4.00
C TRP A 153 5.17 13.04 2.72
N GLU A 154 5.44 14.03 1.89
CA GLU A 154 6.26 13.86 0.68
C GLU A 154 7.65 13.33 1.01
N LEU A 155 8.28 13.83 2.06
CA LEU A 155 9.58 13.35 2.51
C LEU A 155 9.54 11.88 2.93
N TYR A 156 8.51 11.47 3.68
CA TYR A 156 8.28 10.07 4.03
C TYR A 156 8.18 9.18 2.79
N LEU A 157 7.37 9.58 1.82
CA LEU A 157 7.19 8.81 0.58
C LEU A 157 8.48 8.72 -0.22
N ARG A 158 9.23 9.79 -0.34
CA ARG A 158 10.53 9.82 -1.06
C ARG A 158 11.59 8.97 -0.37
N THR A 159 11.67 9.03 0.95
CA THR A 159 12.66 8.30 1.75
C THR A 159 12.46 6.79 1.69
N ASN A 160 11.20 6.33 1.63
CA ASN A 160 10.84 4.91 1.65
C ASN A 160 10.60 4.30 0.26
N ARG A 161 10.65 5.10 -0.81
CA ARG A 161 10.32 4.66 -2.16
C ARG A 161 11.12 3.44 -2.61
N ASP A 162 12.44 3.51 -2.50
CA ASP A 162 13.35 2.47 -3.01
C ASP A 162 13.25 1.16 -2.24
N LYS A 163 12.73 1.23 -1.02
CA LYS A 163 12.46 0.05 -0.17
C LYS A 163 11.26 -0.76 -0.67
N TYR A 164 10.23 -0.09 -1.19
CA TYR A 164 8.93 -0.71 -1.44
C TYR A 164 8.49 -0.72 -2.90
N VAL A 165 9.17 -0.01 -3.78
CA VAL A 165 8.80 0.10 -5.19
C VAL A 165 10.02 -0.17 -6.09
N HIS A 166 9.85 -1.05 -7.08
CA HIS A 166 10.86 -1.27 -8.12
C HIS A 166 10.92 -0.08 -9.08
N HIS A 167 12.14 0.20 -9.58
CA HIS A 167 12.39 1.19 -10.63
C HIS A 167 12.12 0.63 -12.01
#